data_05cce8ae75f553ef19ccda097789dbb3
#
_entry.id   05cce8ae75f553ef19ccda097789dbb3
#
_cell.length_a   1.000
_cell.length_b   1.000
_cell.length_c   1.000
_cell.angle_alpha   90.00
_cell.angle_beta   90.00
_cell.angle_gamma   90.00
#
_symmetry.space_group_name_H-M   'P 1'
#
loop_
_entity.id
_entity.type
_entity.pdbx_description
1 polymer ?
#
loop_
_entity_poly.entity_id
_entity_poly.type
_entity_poly.pdbx_seq_one_letter_code
_entity_poly.pdbx_strand_id
1 'polypeptide(L)'
;MAFKNIPDAYKINDLIKQTNYLVNGELKEWSGKMTDVYSTISSTKDYRPTLLGSVPELTKNEALEALDAASDAYNNGQGLWPTMKVADRISCMETFAEQMKTKRSTVVKYLMWEIGKNLADSEKEFDRTVDYIYDTIDDYKQLDRNSAKFQKHSGVYAHIRRGPIGVVLCLGPYNYPLNETFALLIPALIMGNTAVFKPAKLGVLLLSPLLEAFQNSFPKGVVNILYGRGRVLATPIMETGKIDVLALIGHSSSANALQNSHPKSNRLRSVLGLEAKNPGIVLPDANLDLAIDECIAGTLSFNGQRCTALKILYIHESISEEFNKRFCEKVDALKFGNPWEDGVKLTPLPEPNKPAYIKSLIKDAESKGGKILNSKGGNITDNYIYPAVMSNINKTMKLYVEEQFGPVIPIIVFTDVQQVLDDMAESNYGQQVSVFGENVKTLAPLIDVLVNLVCRVNLNSSCQRGPDVFPFTGRKDSAFSTLSVRDALRSFSIRTFVATKENSSNNSILKDLLESKKSNVISTDYLL
;
A
#
# COMPACT_ATOMS: atom_id res chain seq x y z
N MET A 1 -28.53 -13.77 0.90
CA MET A 1 -28.94 -13.17 -0.40
C MET A 1 -29.19 -14.27 -1.40
N ALA A 2 -30.13 -14.10 -2.33
CA ALA A 2 -30.31 -15.12 -3.36
C ALA A 2 -29.04 -15.25 -4.21
N PHE A 3 -28.63 -16.49 -4.47
CA PHE A 3 -27.59 -16.79 -5.45
C PHE A 3 -27.96 -16.11 -6.78
N LYS A 4 -27.12 -15.20 -7.24
CA LYS A 4 -27.33 -14.52 -8.52
C LYS A 4 -26.39 -15.11 -9.56
N ASN A 5 -26.85 -15.17 -10.80
CA ASN A 5 -26.02 -15.63 -11.92
C ASN A 5 -24.74 -14.79 -12.01
N ILE A 6 -23.61 -15.48 -11.99
CA ILE A 6 -22.30 -14.87 -12.25
C ILE A 6 -22.22 -14.62 -13.76
N PRO A 7 -21.96 -13.38 -14.22
CA PRO A 7 -21.76 -13.12 -15.64
C PRO A 7 -20.62 -13.98 -16.20
N ASP A 8 -20.75 -14.43 -17.44
CA ASP A 8 -19.78 -15.35 -18.06
C ASP A 8 -18.35 -14.81 -18.07
N ALA A 9 -18.19 -13.50 -18.25
CA ALA A 9 -16.89 -12.83 -18.21
C ALA A 9 -16.16 -12.98 -16.86
N TYR A 10 -16.90 -13.17 -15.77
CA TYR A 10 -16.35 -13.23 -14.41
C TYR A 10 -16.39 -14.64 -13.78
N LYS A 11 -16.93 -15.64 -14.49
CA LYS A 11 -16.87 -17.01 -14.00
C LYS A 11 -15.44 -17.50 -13.85
N ILE A 12 -15.20 -18.29 -12.81
CA ILE A 12 -13.99 -19.08 -12.65
C ILE A 12 -14.23 -20.41 -13.35
N ASN A 13 -13.81 -20.52 -14.60
CA ASN A 13 -13.95 -21.74 -15.39
C ASN A 13 -12.83 -22.74 -15.06
N ASP A 14 -11.62 -22.23 -14.85
CA ASP A 14 -10.44 -23.03 -14.55
C ASP A 14 -9.79 -22.53 -13.25
N LEU A 15 -9.37 -23.50 -12.42
CA LEU A 15 -8.64 -23.20 -11.19
C LEU A 15 -7.19 -22.85 -11.53
N ILE A 16 -6.66 -21.76 -10.95
CA ILE A 16 -5.25 -21.46 -11.06
C ILE A 16 -4.45 -22.39 -10.15
N LYS A 17 -3.81 -23.38 -10.71
CA LYS A 17 -2.79 -24.19 -10.02
C LYS A 17 -1.44 -23.51 -10.20
N GLN A 18 -1.13 -22.56 -9.31
CA GLN A 18 0.16 -21.88 -9.34
C GLN A 18 1.21 -22.79 -8.74
N THR A 19 1.91 -23.58 -9.57
CA THR A 19 3.01 -24.45 -9.13
C THR A 19 4.37 -23.77 -9.21
N ASN A 20 4.48 -22.69 -9.99
CA ASN A 20 5.74 -22.01 -10.23
C ASN A 20 6.00 -20.87 -9.24
N TYR A 21 7.26 -20.64 -8.92
CA TYR A 21 7.76 -19.46 -8.24
C TYR A 21 9.00 -18.93 -8.98
N LEU A 22 9.32 -17.64 -8.83
CA LEU A 22 10.39 -17.01 -9.60
C LEU A 22 11.63 -16.84 -8.71
N VAL A 23 12.72 -17.51 -9.07
CA VAL A 23 14.03 -17.34 -8.44
C VAL A 23 15.12 -17.33 -9.49
N ASN A 24 16.05 -16.39 -9.40
CA ASN A 24 17.20 -16.23 -10.28
C ASN A 24 16.83 -16.15 -11.78
N GLY A 25 15.70 -15.49 -12.09
CA GLY A 25 15.21 -15.37 -13.47
C GLY A 25 14.62 -16.66 -14.06
N GLU A 26 14.35 -17.66 -13.22
CA GLU A 26 13.78 -18.96 -13.63
C GLU A 26 12.46 -19.21 -12.92
N LEU A 27 11.45 -19.63 -13.66
CA LEU A 27 10.21 -20.14 -13.11
C LEU A 27 10.44 -21.59 -12.66
N LYS A 28 10.65 -21.76 -11.36
CA LYS A 28 10.88 -23.07 -10.75
C LYS A 28 9.56 -23.73 -10.39
N GLU A 29 9.42 -25.02 -10.72
CA GLU A 29 8.24 -25.78 -10.38
C GLU A 29 8.34 -26.34 -8.94
N TRP A 30 7.28 -26.17 -8.19
CA TRP A 30 7.11 -26.69 -6.85
C TRP A 30 6.30 -27.98 -6.85
N SER A 31 6.88 -29.05 -6.33
CA SER A 31 6.22 -30.36 -6.18
C SER A 31 5.81 -30.69 -4.75
N GLY A 32 6.08 -29.77 -3.82
CA GLY A 32 5.75 -29.96 -2.39
C GLY A 32 4.30 -29.59 -2.06
N LYS A 33 4.06 -29.29 -0.79
CA LYS A 33 2.74 -28.95 -0.28
C LYS A 33 2.20 -27.67 -0.92
N MET A 34 0.92 -27.71 -1.33
CA MET A 34 0.16 -26.58 -1.84
C MET A 34 -0.81 -26.05 -0.81
N THR A 35 -1.12 -24.77 -0.88
CA THR A 35 -2.17 -24.12 -0.07
C THR A 35 -3.31 -23.69 -0.99
N ASP A 36 -4.51 -24.16 -0.70
CA ASP A 36 -5.72 -23.76 -1.44
C ASP A 36 -6.08 -22.32 -1.14
N VAL A 37 -6.55 -21.64 -2.18
CA VAL A 37 -7.01 -20.25 -2.13
C VAL A 37 -8.51 -20.20 -2.38
N TYR A 38 -9.25 -19.70 -1.40
CA TYR A 38 -10.70 -19.60 -1.44
C TYR A 38 -11.14 -18.14 -1.48
N SER A 39 -12.23 -17.89 -2.23
CA SER A 39 -13.01 -16.67 -2.11
C SER A 39 -14.08 -16.84 -1.05
N THR A 40 -14.38 -15.78 -0.31
CA THR A 40 -15.55 -15.70 0.55
C THR A 40 -16.85 -15.51 -0.25
N ILE A 41 -16.74 -15.18 -1.54
CA ILE A 41 -17.86 -15.13 -2.47
C ILE A 41 -18.26 -16.56 -2.82
N SER A 42 -19.55 -16.87 -2.67
CA SER A 42 -20.06 -18.19 -3.02
C SER A 42 -20.53 -18.24 -4.48
N SER A 43 -20.10 -19.27 -5.18
CA SER A 43 -20.60 -19.63 -6.52
C SER A 43 -21.79 -20.59 -6.47
N THR A 44 -22.21 -21.03 -5.27
CA THR A 44 -23.24 -22.04 -5.06
C THR A 44 -24.36 -21.55 -4.13
N LYS A 45 -25.51 -22.20 -4.17
CA LYS A 45 -26.68 -21.84 -3.34
C LYS A 45 -26.49 -22.09 -1.85
N ASP A 46 -25.54 -22.93 -1.48
CA ASP A 46 -25.22 -23.30 -0.09
C ASP A 46 -24.19 -22.36 0.57
N TYR A 47 -23.89 -21.26 -0.10
CA TYR A 47 -23.02 -20.19 0.43
C TYR A 47 -21.63 -20.66 0.90
N ARG A 48 -21.12 -21.74 0.33
CA ARG A 48 -19.75 -22.21 0.62
C ARG A 48 -18.70 -21.34 -0.07
N PRO A 49 -17.53 -21.14 0.55
CA PRO A 49 -16.40 -20.48 -0.10
C PRO A 49 -16.06 -21.15 -1.42
N THR A 50 -15.82 -20.33 -2.45
CA THR A 50 -15.45 -20.84 -3.78
C THR A 50 -13.95 -21.07 -3.85
N LEU A 51 -13.52 -22.27 -4.23
CA LEU A 51 -12.12 -22.56 -4.53
C LEU A 51 -11.72 -21.81 -5.80
N LEU A 52 -10.64 -21.05 -5.75
CA LEU A 52 -10.10 -20.29 -6.87
C LEU A 52 -8.85 -20.94 -7.47
N GLY A 53 -8.12 -21.68 -6.67
CA GLY A 53 -6.87 -22.32 -7.06
C GLY A 53 -5.99 -22.67 -5.88
N SER A 54 -4.70 -22.83 -6.13
CA SER A 54 -3.70 -23.14 -5.10
C SER A 54 -2.35 -22.51 -5.40
N VAL A 55 -1.55 -22.29 -4.36
CA VAL A 55 -0.19 -21.74 -4.44
C VAL A 55 0.80 -22.60 -3.66
N PRO A 56 2.11 -22.54 -3.98
CA PRO A 56 3.15 -23.26 -3.24
C PRO A 56 3.19 -22.86 -1.77
N GLU A 57 3.39 -23.83 -0.89
CA GLU A 57 3.78 -23.57 0.50
C GLU A 57 5.31 -23.78 0.62
N LEU A 58 6.06 -22.78 0.11
CA LEU A 58 7.52 -22.81 0.09
C LEU A 58 8.11 -22.82 1.51
N THR A 59 9.33 -23.32 1.64
CA THR A 59 10.03 -23.48 2.90
C THR A 59 11.14 -22.44 3.09
N LYS A 60 11.85 -22.54 4.22
CA LYS A 60 13.03 -21.74 4.50
C LYS A 60 14.11 -21.90 3.42
N ASN A 61 14.24 -23.07 2.79
CA ASN A 61 15.29 -23.31 1.80
C ASN A 61 15.09 -22.44 0.56
N GLU A 62 13.87 -22.42 0.00
CA GLU A 62 13.54 -21.60 -1.15
C GLU A 62 13.63 -20.10 -0.82
N ALA A 63 13.32 -19.75 0.45
CA ALA A 63 13.46 -18.37 0.90
C ALA A 63 14.92 -17.90 0.92
N LEU A 64 15.83 -18.74 1.42
CA LEU A 64 17.26 -18.45 1.43
C LEU A 64 17.87 -18.51 0.03
N GLU A 65 17.42 -19.42 -0.84
CA GLU A 65 17.82 -19.45 -2.25
C GLU A 65 17.45 -18.16 -2.99
N ALA A 66 16.25 -17.65 -2.78
CA ALA A 66 15.81 -16.38 -3.35
C ALA A 66 16.63 -15.19 -2.82
N LEU A 67 16.98 -15.21 -1.55
CA LEU A 67 17.86 -14.20 -0.94
C LEU A 67 19.27 -14.25 -1.54
N ASP A 68 19.82 -15.44 -1.70
CA ASP A 68 21.16 -15.62 -2.29
C ASP A 68 21.16 -15.15 -3.74
N ALA A 69 20.13 -15.50 -4.55
CA ALA A 69 19.97 -15.01 -5.91
C ALA A 69 19.89 -13.47 -5.98
N ALA A 70 19.13 -12.83 -5.07
CA ALA A 70 19.07 -11.38 -5.00
C ALA A 70 20.41 -10.75 -4.58
N SER A 71 21.10 -11.37 -3.61
CA SER A 71 22.42 -10.93 -3.14
C SER A 71 23.49 -11.03 -4.22
N ASP A 72 23.48 -12.12 -4.97
CA ASP A 72 24.43 -12.36 -6.07
C ASP A 72 24.18 -11.38 -7.24
N ALA A 73 22.92 -11.11 -7.58
CA ALA A 73 22.57 -10.14 -8.60
C ALA A 73 22.96 -8.70 -8.21
N TYR A 74 22.88 -8.35 -6.92
CA TYR A 74 23.37 -7.08 -6.41
C TYR A 74 24.89 -7.06 -6.28
N ASN A 75 25.48 -8.16 -5.85
CA ASN A 75 26.93 -8.38 -5.70
C ASN A 75 27.65 -7.22 -5.00
N ASN A 76 27.17 -6.83 -3.81
CA ASN A 76 27.72 -5.69 -3.06
C ASN A 76 27.84 -4.39 -3.89
N GLY A 77 26.92 -4.16 -4.81
CA GLY A 77 26.88 -3.00 -5.70
C GLY A 77 27.68 -3.17 -7.01
N GLN A 78 28.33 -4.31 -7.21
CA GLN A 78 29.13 -4.59 -8.41
C GLN A 78 28.35 -5.36 -9.50
N GLY A 79 27.14 -5.81 -9.20
CA GLY A 79 26.31 -6.56 -10.12
C GLY A 79 25.89 -5.75 -11.36
N LEU A 80 25.38 -6.45 -12.35
CA LEU A 80 24.90 -5.82 -13.59
C LEU A 80 23.80 -4.78 -13.31
N TRP A 81 22.83 -5.13 -12.47
CA TRP A 81 21.66 -4.29 -12.20
C TRP A 81 22.00 -2.96 -11.50
N PRO A 82 22.73 -2.93 -10.37
CA PRO A 82 23.09 -1.68 -9.71
C PRO A 82 24.00 -0.78 -10.55
N THR A 83 24.81 -1.35 -11.47
CA THR A 83 25.73 -0.61 -12.33
C THR A 83 25.16 -0.27 -13.71
N MET A 84 23.95 -0.76 -14.03
CA MET A 84 23.29 -0.54 -15.31
C MET A 84 22.94 0.93 -15.53
N LYS A 85 22.96 1.38 -16.79
CA LYS A 85 22.51 2.74 -17.15
C LYS A 85 21.06 2.96 -16.75
N VAL A 86 20.73 4.21 -16.40
CA VAL A 86 19.36 4.61 -16.06
C VAL A 86 18.39 4.28 -17.19
N ALA A 87 18.76 4.57 -18.44
CA ALA A 87 17.93 4.28 -19.61
C ALA A 87 17.58 2.80 -19.73
N ASP A 88 18.55 1.90 -19.51
CA ASP A 88 18.34 0.46 -19.66
C ASP A 88 17.43 -0.08 -18.55
N ARG A 89 17.57 0.43 -17.30
CA ARG A 89 16.63 0.08 -16.21
C ARG A 89 15.21 0.58 -16.47
N ILE A 90 15.07 1.77 -17.04
CA ILE A 90 13.76 2.30 -17.48
C ILE A 90 13.15 1.40 -18.54
N SER A 91 13.93 0.98 -19.55
CA SER A 91 13.44 0.07 -20.59
C SER A 91 12.94 -1.27 -20.03
N CYS A 92 13.58 -1.80 -18.99
CA CYS A 92 13.08 -2.98 -18.28
C CYS A 92 11.70 -2.72 -17.63
N MET A 93 11.52 -1.55 -17.01
CA MET A 93 10.23 -1.17 -16.41
C MET A 93 9.13 -0.98 -17.45
N GLU A 94 9.43 -0.32 -18.57
CA GLU A 94 8.50 -0.14 -19.67
C GLU A 94 8.09 -1.50 -20.27
N THR A 95 9.04 -2.40 -20.48
CA THR A 95 8.78 -3.77 -20.94
C THR A 95 7.86 -4.52 -19.99
N PHE A 96 8.09 -4.40 -18.68
CA PHE A 96 7.25 -5.01 -17.67
C PHE A 96 5.82 -4.43 -17.70
N ALA A 97 5.68 -3.10 -17.76
CA ALA A 97 4.39 -2.44 -17.81
C ALA A 97 3.57 -2.86 -19.04
N GLU A 98 4.18 -2.95 -20.20
CA GLU A 98 3.50 -3.39 -21.43
C GLU A 98 3.04 -4.86 -21.33
N GLN A 99 3.86 -5.76 -20.81
CA GLN A 99 3.44 -7.14 -20.58
C GLN A 99 2.33 -7.26 -19.53
N MET A 100 2.41 -6.47 -18.45
CA MET A 100 1.38 -6.41 -17.42
C MET A 100 0.02 -6.00 -17.98
N LYS A 101 -0.05 -4.98 -18.86
CA LYS A 101 -1.29 -4.50 -19.50
C LYS A 101 -2.05 -5.64 -20.20
N THR A 102 -1.34 -6.59 -20.81
CA THR A 102 -1.97 -7.74 -21.50
C THR A 102 -2.73 -8.67 -20.55
N LYS A 103 -2.48 -8.59 -19.25
CA LYS A 103 -3.09 -9.45 -18.23
C LYS A 103 -4.24 -8.78 -17.47
N ARG A 104 -4.64 -7.55 -17.86
CA ARG A 104 -5.63 -6.71 -17.16
C ARG A 104 -6.91 -7.47 -16.79
N SER A 105 -7.56 -8.09 -17.76
CA SER A 105 -8.85 -8.77 -17.53
C SER A 105 -8.77 -9.89 -16.49
N THR A 106 -7.68 -10.65 -16.53
CA THR A 106 -7.45 -11.75 -15.59
C THR A 106 -7.16 -11.21 -14.20
N VAL A 107 -6.29 -10.21 -14.05
CA VAL A 107 -5.94 -9.62 -12.76
C VAL A 107 -7.17 -8.95 -12.12
N VAL A 108 -7.95 -8.17 -12.89
CA VAL A 108 -9.20 -7.54 -12.42
C VAL A 108 -10.20 -8.59 -11.93
N LYS A 109 -10.37 -9.69 -12.67
CA LYS A 109 -11.23 -10.79 -12.26
C LYS A 109 -10.81 -11.38 -10.91
N TYR A 110 -9.51 -11.63 -10.71
CA TYR A 110 -9.01 -12.17 -9.43
C TYR A 110 -9.04 -11.15 -8.29
N LEU A 111 -8.88 -9.84 -8.54
CA LEU A 111 -9.15 -8.81 -7.54
C LEU A 111 -10.59 -8.89 -7.01
N MET A 112 -11.57 -9.06 -7.90
CA MET A 112 -12.97 -9.24 -7.47
C MET A 112 -13.17 -10.51 -6.64
N TRP A 113 -12.64 -11.62 -7.08
CA TRP A 113 -12.86 -12.91 -6.43
C TRP A 113 -12.08 -13.10 -5.14
N GLU A 114 -10.77 -12.80 -5.14
CA GLU A 114 -9.92 -13.07 -3.97
C GLU A 114 -10.16 -12.12 -2.80
N ILE A 115 -10.38 -10.83 -3.10
CA ILE A 115 -10.49 -9.81 -2.05
C ILE A 115 -11.84 -9.11 -1.99
N GLY A 116 -12.81 -9.55 -2.80
CA GLY A 116 -14.16 -8.98 -2.78
C GLY A 116 -14.24 -7.53 -3.25
N LYS A 117 -13.25 -7.01 -3.97
CA LYS A 117 -13.26 -5.63 -4.47
C LYS A 117 -14.25 -5.51 -5.62
N ASN A 118 -15.12 -4.47 -5.63
CA ASN A 118 -16.07 -4.28 -6.73
C ASN A 118 -15.36 -4.03 -8.07
N LEU A 119 -16.07 -4.21 -9.18
CA LEU A 119 -15.49 -4.14 -10.53
C LEU A 119 -14.79 -2.78 -10.78
N ALA A 120 -15.47 -1.68 -10.48
CA ALA A 120 -14.92 -0.34 -10.73
C ALA A 120 -13.62 -0.09 -9.94
N ASP A 121 -13.59 -0.50 -8.66
CA ASP A 121 -12.39 -0.35 -7.81
C ASP A 121 -11.28 -1.34 -8.23
N SER A 122 -11.63 -2.53 -8.74
CA SER A 122 -10.67 -3.52 -9.25
C SER A 122 -10.00 -3.04 -10.55
N GLU A 123 -10.78 -2.50 -11.48
CA GLU A 123 -10.27 -1.88 -12.69
C GLU A 123 -9.38 -0.68 -12.37
N LYS A 124 -9.86 0.21 -11.51
CA LYS A 124 -9.11 1.37 -11.06
C LYS A 124 -7.78 0.99 -10.38
N GLU A 125 -7.75 -0.07 -9.56
CA GLU A 125 -6.50 -0.51 -8.95
C GLU A 125 -5.49 -0.97 -9.99
N PHE A 126 -5.92 -1.75 -10.97
CA PHE A 126 -5.04 -2.21 -12.04
C PHE A 126 -4.49 -1.03 -12.86
N ASP A 127 -5.38 -0.18 -13.38
CA ASP A 127 -5.03 0.93 -14.26
C ASP A 127 -4.10 1.92 -13.53
N ARG A 128 -4.44 2.28 -12.29
CA ARG A 128 -3.61 3.12 -11.44
C ARG A 128 -2.24 2.51 -11.15
N THR A 129 -2.12 1.19 -11.07
CA THR A 129 -0.82 0.54 -10.87
C THR A 129 0.06 0.71 -12.10
N VAL A 130 -0.53 0.61 -13.29
CA VAL A 130 0.19 0.88 -14.55
C VAL A 130 0.61 2.35 -14.61
N ASP A 131 -0.29 3.27 -14.30
CA ASP A 131 0.01 4.71 -14.24
C ASP A 131 1.15 4.99 -13.25
N TYR A 132 1.12 4.36 -12.07
CA TYR A 132 2.18 4.49 -11.07
C TYR A 132 3.57 4.08 -11.59
N ILE A 133 3.64 3.05 -12.43
CA ILE A 133 4.91 2.64 -13.06
C ILE A 133 5.42 3.76 -13.97
N TYR A 134 4.57 4.34 -14.83
CA TYR A 134 4.96 5.43 -15.73
C TYR A 134 5.27 6.72 -14.98
N ASP A 135 4.48 7.10 -13.98
CA ASP A 135 4.78 8.24 -13.11
C ASP A 135 6.14 8.07 -12.42
N THR A 136 6.47 6.84 -11.99
CA THR A 136 7.77 6.53 -11.39
C THR A 136 8.92 6.68 -12.40
N ILE A 137 8.72 6.25 -13.65
CA ILE A 137 9.68 6.44 -14.75
C ILE A 137 9.90 7.92 -15.00
N ASP A 138 8.84 8.71 -15.09
CA ASP A 138 8.92 10.14 -15.40
C ASP A 138 9.58 10.92 -14.26
N ASP A 139 9.26 10.64 -13.01
CA ASP A 139 9.95 11.25 -11.87
C ASP A 139 11.42 10.80 -11.78
N TYR A 140 11.76 9.57 -12.19
CA TYR A 140 13.15 9.15 -12.25
C TYR A 140 13.90 9.87 -13.36
N LYS A 141 13.30 10.07 -14.55
CA LYS A 141 13.87 10.91 -15.63
C LYS A 141 14.15 12.32 -15.13
N GLN A 142 13.22 12.94 -14.38
CA GLN A 142 13.42 14.26 -13.78
C GLN A 142 14.55 14.26 -12.75
N LEU A 143 14.62 13.21 -11.91
CA LEU A 143 15.66 13.05 -10.91
C LEU A 143 17.05 12.92 -11.57
N ASP A 144 17.14 12.15 -12.64
CA ASP A 144 18.33 11.95 -13.43
C ASP A 144 18.78 13.27 -14.10
N ARG A 145 17.86 13.97 -14.76
CA ARG A 145 18.10 15.29 -15.37
C ARG A 145 18.65 16.31 -14.36
N ASN A 146 18.04 16.39 -13.18
CA ASN A 146 18.47 17.29 -12.12
C ASN A 146 19.85 16.94 -11.57
N SER A 147 20.28 15.70 -11.73
CA SER A 147 21.57 15.16 -11.28
C SER A 147 22.67 15.22 -12.38
N ALA A 148 22.30 15.49 -13.63
CA ALA A 148 23.21 15.48 -14.79
C ALA A 148 24.05 16.79 -14.89
N LYS A 149 24.56 17.29 -13.77
CA LYS A 149 25.40 18.48 -13.71
C LYS A 149 26.43 18.39 -12.62
N PHE A 150 27.61 18.99 -12.86
CA PHE A 150 28.59 19.22 -11.83
C PHE A 150 28.20 20.41 -10.96
N GLN A 151 28.46 20.29 -9.68
CA GLN A 151 28.43 21.41 -8.71
C GLN A 151 29.83 21.78 -8.35
N LYS A 152 30.13 23.09 -8.26
CA LYS A 152 31.44 23.61 -7.81
C LYS A 152 31.24 24.38 -6.51
N HIS A 153 32.01 24.01 -5.50
CA HIS A 153 32.04 24.75 -4.23
C HIS A 153 33.44 24.70 -3.64
N SER A 154 33.96 25.85 -3.22
CA SER A 154 35.30 25.97 -2.55
C SER A 154 36.42 25.22 -3.29
N GLY A 155 36.48 25.33 -4.63
CA GLY A 155 37.51 24.68 -5.44
C GLY A 155 37.37 23.16 -5.59
N VAL A 156 36.20 22.61 -5.25
CA VAL A 156 35.86 21.19 -5.45
C VAL A 156 34.71 21.08 -6.46
N TYR A 157 34.90 20.23 -7.47
CA TYR A 157 33.84 19.78 -8.36
C TYR A 157 33.22 18.49 -7.80
N ALA A 158 31.90 18.39 -7.82
CA ALA A 158 31.16 17.20 -7.42
C ALA A 158 30.06 16.88 -8.42
N HIS A 159 30.01 15.62 -8.84
CA HIS A 159 28.89 15.05 -9.59
C HIS A 159 28.06 14.17 -8.65
N ILE A 160 26.85 14.62 -8.33
CA ILE A 160 26.02 14.00 -7.29
C ILE A 160 24.88 13.24 -7.96
N ARG A 161 24.83 11.93 -7.74
CA ARG A 161 23.75 11.06 -8.21
C ARG A 161 23.15 10.27 -7.05
N ARG A 162 22.15 9.46 -7.36
CA ARG A 162 21.57 8.50 -6.40
C ARG A 162 21.91 7.08 -6.84
N GLY A 163 22.38 6.28 -5.88
CA GLY A 163 22.66 4.86 -6.08
C GLY A 163 21.71 3.98 -5.27
N PRO A 164 21.60 2.69 -5.61
CA PRO A 164 20.83 1.72 -4.83
C PRO A 164 21.39 1.54 -3.43
N ILE A 165 20.58 0.93 -2.56
CA ILE A 165 20.95 0.62 -1.18
C ILE A 165 21.45 -0.83 -1.07
N GLY A 166 20.74 -1.77 -1.75
CA GLY A 166 21.08 -3.18 -1.69
C GLY A 166 19.92 -4.12 -1.98
N VAL A 167 19.77 -5.14 -1.14
CA VAL A 167 18.73 -6.15 -1.25
C VAL A 167 17.49 -5.73 -0.46
N VAL A 168 16.32 -5.78 -1.11
CA VAL A 168 15.03 -5.38 -0.54
C VAL A 168 14.18 -6.61 -0.24
N LEU A 169 13.66 -6.73 0.97
CA LEU A 169 12.54 -7.63 1.27
C LEU A 169 11.24 -6.85 1.12
N CYS A 170 10.41 -7.21 0.13
CA CYS A 170 9.16 -6.52 -0.20
C CYS A 170 7.94 -7.36 0.20
N LEU A 171 7.09 -6.81 1.07
CA LEU A 171 5.89 -7.44 1.62
C LEU A 171 4.69 -6.50 1.46
N GLY A 172 3.79 -6.80 0.53
CA GLY A 172 2.61 -5.98 0.25
C GLY A 172 1.38 -6.35 1.09
N PRO A 173 0.38 -5.47 1.16
CA PRO A 173 -0.87 -5.69 1.89
C PRO A 173 -1.89 -6.45 1.04
N TYR A 174 -2.93 -6.99 1.68
CA TYR A 174 -3.97 -7.72 0.97
C TYR A 174 -5.07 -6.83 0.36
N ASN A 175 -5.30 -5.66 0.92
CA ASN A 175 -6.41 -4.79 0.52
C ASN A 175 -6.16 -4.01 -0.78
N TYR A 176 -4.90 -3.76 -1.11
CA TYR A 176 -4.41 -3.26 -2.40
C TYR A 176 -3.20 -4.09 -2.81
N PRO A 177 -3.41 -5.40 -3.12
CA PRO A 177 -2.32 -6.35 -3.32
C PRO A 177 -1.48 -6.06 -4.56
N LEU A 178 -2.01 -5.28 -5.49
CA LEU A 178 -1.30 -4.83 -6.69
C LEU A 178 -0.69 -3.43 -6.46
N ASN A 179 -1.53 -2.40 -6.30
CA ASN A 179 -1.07 -1.01 -6.29
C ASN A 179 -0.11 -0.70 -5.13
N GLU A 180 -0.46 -1.03 -3.88
CA GLU A 180 0.39 -0.71 -2.75
C GLU A 180 1.65 -1.59 -2.69
N THR A 181 1.58 -2.82 -3.19
CA THR A 181 2.77 -3.69 -3.33
C THR A 181 3.74 -3.12 -4.36
N PHE A 182 3.22 -2.66 -5.50
CA PHE A 182 4.04 -2.08 -6.56
C PHE A 182 4.57 -0.69 -6.18
N ALA A 183 3.88 0.04 -5.30
CA ALA A 183 4.40 1.27 -4.72
C ALA A 183 5.67 1.06 -3.85
N LEU A 184 5.91 -0.15 -3.37
CA LEU A 184 7.17 -0.55 -2.73
C LEU A 184 8.17 -1.11 -3.76
N LEU A 185 7.72 -2.00 -4.63
CA LEU A 185 8.59 -2.81 -5.50
C LEU A 185 9.18 -1.99 -6.66
N ILE A 186 8.35 -1.22 -7.37
CA ILE A 186 8.78 -0.49 -8.57
C ILE A 186 9.88 0.55 -8.27
N PRO A 187 9.73 1.45 -7.29
CA PRO A 187 10.80 2.39 -6.97
C PRO A 187 12.06 1.70 -6.43
N ALA A 188 11.94 0.57 -5.72
CA ALA A 188 13.09 -0.20 -5.29
C ALA A 188 13.90 -0.72 -6.49
N LEU A 189 13.22 -1.34 -7.45
CA LEU A 189 13.85 -1.94 -8.63
C LEU A 189 14.46 -0.88 -9.55
N ILE A 190 13.71 0.15 -9.93
CA ILE A 190 14.19 1.17 -10.88
C ILE A 190 15.42 1.92 -10.34
N MET A 191 15.55 2.06 -9.01
CA MET A 191 16.73 2.65 -8.38
C MET A 191 17.95 1.72 -8.37
N GLY A 192 17.82 0.46 -8.84
CA GLY A 192 18.94 -0.48 -8.98
C GLY A 192 19.10 -1.46 -7.81
N ASN A 193 18.13 -1.52 -6.89
CA ASN A 193 18.10 -2.56 -5.85
C ASN A 193 17.62 -3.88 -6.45
N THR A 194 17.96 -4.98 -5.79
CA THR A 194 17.38 -6.31 -6.05
C THR A 194 16.33 -6.64 -4.99
N ALA A 195 15.40 -7.53 -5.31
CA ALA A 195 14.26 -7.76 -4.42
C ALA A 195 13.95 -9.25 -4.23
N VAL A 196 13.60 -9.59 -2.99
CA VAL A 196 12.81 -10.76 -2.64
C VAL A 196 11.40 -10.28 -2.32
N PHE A 197 10.45 -10.69 -3.12
CA PHE A 197 9.05 -10.27 -3.03
C PHE A 197 8.17 -11.42 -2.60
N LYS A 198 7.36 -11.20 -1.57
CA LYS A 198 6.35 -12.15 -1.13
C LYS A 198 4.98 -11.48 -1.12
N PRO A 199 4.02 -11.94 -1.97
CA PRO A 199 2.66 -11.42 -1.95
C PRO A 199 1.94 -11.66 -0.63
N ALA A 200 0.90 -10.89 -0.37
CA ALA A 200 -0.01 -11.12 0.74
C ALA A 200 -0.69 -12.50 0.63
N LYS A 201 -1.28 -12.97 1.74
CA LYS A 201 -2.00 -14.26 1.76
C LYS A 201 -3.29 -14.21 0.92
N LEU A 202 -3.97 -13.06 0.93
CA LEU A 202 -5.15 -12.78 0.10
C LEU A 202 -4.73 -11.89 -1.06
N GLY A 203 -5.27 -12.10 -2.24
CA GLY A 203 -4.80 -11.45 -3.46
C GLY A 203 -3.49 -12.07 -3.97
N VAL A 204 -3.27 -13.35 -3.72
CA VAL A 204 -2.03 -14.05 -4.13
C VAL A 204 -2.09 -14.59 -5.56
N LEU A 205 -3.26 -15.08 -6.00
CA LEU A 205 -3.44 -15.66 -7.34
C LEU A 205 -3.44 -14.61 -8.46
N LEU A 206 -3.85 -13.37 -8.15
CA LEU A 206 -3.85 -12.30 -9.15
C LEU A 206 -2.44 -11.98 -9.69
N LEU A 207 -1.37 -12.40 -8.98
CA LEU A 207 0.01 -12.23 -9.41
C LEU A 207 0.49 -13.37 -10.33
N SER A 208 -0.21 -14.51 -10.34
CA SER A 208 0.15 -15.66 -11.19
C SER A 208 0.33 -15.28 -12.66
N PRO A 209 -0.57 -14.53 -13.31
CA PRO A 209 -0.41 -14.14 -14.71
C PRO A 209 0.73 -13.15 -14.97
N LEU A 210 1.32 -12.56 -13.91
CA LEU A 210 2.41 -11.58 -14.00
C LEU A 210 3.80 -12.20 -13.86
N LEU A 211 3.93 -13.47 -13.45
CA LEU A 211 5.24 -14.10 -13.23
C LEU A 211 6.14 -14.07 -14.46
N GLU A 212 5.57 -14.41 -15.64
CA GLU A 212 6.30 -14.37 -16.90
C GLU A 212 6.74 -12.93 -17.27
N ALA A 213 5.90 -11.94 -16.96
CA ALA A 213 6.25 -10.55 -17.20
C ALA A 213 7.48 -10.13 -16.36
N PHE A 214 7.55 -10.56 -15.10
CA PHE A 214 8.73 -10.34 -14.27
C PHE A 214 9.96 -11.08 -14.83
N GLN A 215 9.82 -12.35 -15.18
CA GLN A 215 10.91 -13.16 -15.73
C GLN A 215 11.51 -12.54 -16.99
N ASN A 216 10.65 -12.09 -17.91
CA ASN A 216 11.05 -11.59 -19.22
C ASN A 216 11.61 -10.17 -19.20
N SER A 217 11.29 -9.39 -18.16
CA SER A 217 11.62 -7.95 -18.12
C SER A 217 12.87 -7.64 -17.32
N PHE A 218 13.29 -8.50 -16.40
CA PHE A 218 14.40 -8.22 -15.50
C PHE A 218 15.53 -9.23 -15.64
N PRO A 219 16.80 -8.80 -15.46
CA PRO A 219 17.92 -9.72 -15.39
C PRO A 219 17.78 -10.75 -14.26
N LYS A 220 18.50 -11.87 -14.40
CA LYS A 220 18.49 -12.95 -13.40
C LYS A 220 18.79 -12.43 -11.99
N GLY A 221 18.03 -12.90 -11.01
CA GLY A 221 18.20 -12.57 -9.59
C GLY A 221 17.70 -11.18 -9.16
N VAL A 222 17.36 -10.28 -10.10
CA VAL A 222 16.88 -8.93 -9.76
C VAL A 222 15.54 -8.96 -9.04
N VAL A 223 14.61 -9.82 -9.48
CA VAL A 223 13.31 -10.04 -8.84
C VAL A 223 13.15 -11.52 -8.52
N ASN A 224 12.85 -11.83 -7.27
CA ASN A 224 12.58 -13.18 -6.81
C ASN A 224 11.23 -13.19 -6.09
N ILE A 225 10.30 -14.07 -6.49
CA ILE A 225 8.91 -14.09 -6.01
C ILE A 225 8.62 -15.40 -5.33
N LEU A 226 8.23 -15.32 -4.04
CA LEU A 226 8.01 -16.46 -3.17
C LEU A 226 6.55 -16.55 -2.69
N TYR A 227 6.03 -17.75 -2.58
CA TYR A 227 4.70 -18.05 -2.03
C TYR A 227 4.82 -18.81 -0.71
N GLY A 228 3.95 -18.53 0.24
CA GLY A 228 3.94 -19.25 1.51
C GLY A 228 3.71 -18.36 2.72
N ARG A 229 3.95 -18.91 3.91
CA ARG A 229 3.72 -18.24 5.19
C ARG A 229 4.83 -17.23 5.50
N GLY A 230 4.45 -15.99 5.86
CA GLY A 230 5.41 -14.92 6.16
C GLY A 230 6.45 -15.29 7.20
N ARG A 231 6.06 -15.94 8.31
CA ARG A 231 7.01 -16.39 9.37
C ARG A 231 8.02 -17.42 8.87
N VAL A 232 7.60 -18.29 7.93
CA VAL A 232 8.50 -19.34 7.40
C VAL A 232 9.49 -18.76 6.41
N LEU A 233 9.11 -17.74 5.66
CA LEU A 233 9.92 -17.17 4.59
C LEU A 233 10.66 -15.89 5.02
N ALA A 234 9.96 -14.90 5.56
CA ALA A 234 10.53 -13.59 5.83
C ALA A 234 11.47 -13.58 7.06
N THR A 235 11.12 -14.26 8.15
CA THR A 235 11.96 -14.28 9.37
C THR A 235 13.36 -14.85 9.10
N PRO A 236 13.52 -16.04 8.48
CA PRO A 236 14.86 -16.56 8.17
C PRO A 236 15.67 -15.67 7.23
N ILE A 237 15.01 -14.99 6.29
CA ILE A 237 15.65 -14.01 5.42
C ILE A 237 16.23 -12.86 6.25
N MET A 238 15.44 -12.27 7.15
CA MET A 238 15.88 -11.17 8.02
C MET A 238 17.00 -11.57 8.97
N GLU A 239 16.93 -12.76 9.56
CA GLU A 239 17.94 -13.31 10.49
C GLU A 239 19.34 -13.42 9.87
N THR A 240 19.46 -13.51 8.54
CA THR A 240 20.76 -13.54 7.85
C THR A 240 21.54 -12.23 7.97
N GLY A 241 20.85 -11.10 8.17
CA GLY A 241 21.44 -9.76 8.11
C GLY A 241 21.89 -9.33 6.71
N LYS A 242 21.42 -10.00 5.65
CA LYS A 242 21.72 -9.67 4.24
C LYS A 242 20.71 -8.70 3.64
N ILE A 243 19.57 -8.45 4.30
CA ILE A 243 18.58 -7.45 3.84
C ILE A 243 19.04 -6.05 4.20
N ASP A 244 19.09 -5.17 3.24
CA ASP A 244 19.42 -3.75 3.41
C ASP A 244 18.18 -2.87 3.60
N VAL A 245 17.03 -3.28 3.01
CA VAL A 245 15.77 -2.55 3.12
C VAL A 245 14.61 -3.52 3.41
N LEU A 246 13.88 -3.27 4.50
CA LEU A 246 12.57 -3.86 4.75
C LEU A 246 11.49 -2.93 4.20
N ALA A 247 10.81 -3.33 3.14
CA ALA A 247 9.68 -2.65 2.55
C ALA A 247 8.39 -3.41 2.87
N LEU A 248 7.55 -2.87 3.77
CA LEU A 248 6.37 -3.57 4.27
C LEU A 248 5.17 -2.62 4.40
N ILE A 249 4.02 -3.05 3.89
CA ILE A 249 2.72 -2.45 4.23
C ILE A 249 1.89 -3.51 4.94
N GLY A 250 1.52 -3.24 6.19
CA GLY A 250 0.81 -4.19 7.03
C GLY A 250 0.74 -3.78 8.49
N HIS A 251 0.74 -4.76 9.40
CA HIS A 251 0.66 -4.50 10.84
C HIS A 251 2.02 -4.15 11.46
N SER A 252 2.02 -3.18 12.37
CA SER A 252 3.18 -2.76 13.17
C SER A 252 3.83 -3.93 13.93
N SER A 253 3.02 -4.86 14.44
CA SER A 253 3.53 -6.07 15.09
C SER A 253 4.39 -6.94 14.15
N SER A 254 4.02 -7.03 12.88
CA SER A 254 4.82 -7.76 11.88
C SER A 254 6.09 -7.00 11.51
N ALA A 255 6.00 -5.69 11.34
CA ALA A 255 7.15 -4.83 11.07
C ALA A 255 8.17 -4.92 12.21
N ASN A 256 7.73 -4.76 13.46
CA ASN A 256 8.57 -4.84 14.65
C ASN A 256 9.23 -6.22 14.79
N ALA A 257 8.48 -7.32 14.56
CA ALA A 257 9.03 -8.66 14.63
C ALA A 257 10.15 -8.88 13.59
N LEU A 258 9.96 -8.40 12.35
CA LEU A 258 10.96 -8.52 11.30
C LEU A 258 12.18 -7.61 11.55
N GLN A 259 11.98 -6.36 11.97
CA GLN A 259 13.07 -5.47 12.33
C GLN A 259 13.92 -6.04 13.48
N ASN A 260 13.27 -6.58 14.52
CA ASN A 260 13.94 -7.18 15.68
C ASN A 260 14.69 -8.48 15.34
N SER A 261 14.28 -9.20 14.29
CA SER A 261 14.99 -10.41 13.84
C SER A 261 16.26 -10.10 13.03
N HIS A 262 16.46 -8.86 12.61
CA HIS A 262 17.64 -8.47 11.84
C HIS A 262 18.84 -8.19 12.76
N PRO A 263 19.98 -8.92 12.61
CA PRO A 263 21.10 -8.85 13.56
C PRO A 263 21.91 -7.54 13.44
N LYS A 264 21.68 -6.74 12.40
CA LYS A 264 22.43 -5.49 12.12
C LYS A 264 21.45 -4.33 11.92
N SER A 265 20.73 -3.97 12.99
CA SER A 265 19.67 -2.95 12.95
C SER A 265 20.15 -1.59 12.39
N ASN A 266 21.43 -1.22 12.64
CA ASN A 266 22.03 0.01 12.12
C ASN A 266 22.23 0.02 10.58
N ARG A 267 22.19 -1.14 9.92
CA ARG A 267 22.27 -1.26 8.45
C ARG A 267 20.91 -1.33 7.79
N LEU A 268 19.92 -1.85 8.50
CA LEU A 268 18.57 -2.02 7.98
C LEU A 268 17.88 -0.66 7.82
N ARG A 269 17.43 -0.37 6.61
CA ARG A 269 16.47 0.70 6.35
C ARG A 269 15.07 0.13 6.29
N SER A 270 14.10 0.94 6.70
CA SER A 270 12.70 0.53 6.69
C SER A 270 11.85 1.51 5.88
N VAL A 271 10.97 0.96 5.04
CA VAL A 271 9.94 1.68 4.31
C VAL A 271 8.62 1.01 4.68
N LEU A 272 7.92 1.61 5.64
CA LEU A 272 6.76 0.99 6.29
C LEU A 272 5.51 1.84 6.11
N GLY A 273 4.42 1.20 5.67
CA GLY A 273 3.06 1.72 5.75
C GLY A 273 2.28 0.85 6.73
N LEU A 274 1.80 1.44 7.81
CA LEU A 274 1.22 0.69 8.93
C LEU A 274 -0.22 1.13 9.20
N GLU A 275 -0.72 0.84 10.40
CA GLU A 275 -2.09 1.14 10.81
C GLU A 275 -2.33 2.65 10.90
N ALA A 276 -3.60 3.03 10.81
CA ALA A 276 -4.03 4.41 10.98
C ALA A 276 -5.39 4.48 11.67
N LYS A 277 -5.64 5.59 12.35
CA LYS A 277 -6.95 5.93 12.93
C LYS A 277 -7.36 7.33 12.47
N ASN A 278 -7.51 7.50 11.15
CA ASN A 278 -7.77 8.79 10.54
C ASN A 278 -9.11 9.37 10.98
N PRO A 279 -9.16 10.56 11.59
CA PRO A 279 -10.40 11.21 11.97
C PRO A 279 -11.02 12.00 10.82
N GLY A 280 -12.36 12.09 10.83
CA GLY A 280 -13.13 13.11 10.13
C GLY A 280 -13.70 14.09 11.15
N ILE A 281 -13.44 15.38 11.01
CA ILE A 281 -13.90 16.45 11.91
C ILE A 281 -14.94 17.27 11.17
N VAL A 282 -16.18 17.28 11.66
CA VAL A 282 -17.28 18.05 11.05
C VAL A 282 -17.61 19.22 11.97
N LEU A 283 -17.23 20.42 11.51
CA LEU A 283 -17.42 21.68 12.22
C LEU A 283 -18.87 22.19 12.09
N PRO A 284 -19.34 23.10 12.98
CA PRO A 284 -20.73 23.55 12.99
C PRO A 284 -21.20 24.26 11.71
N ASP A 285 -20.25 24.80 10.94
CA ASP A 285 -20.49 25.52 9.69
C ASP A 285 -20.26 24.68 8.43
N ALA A 286 -20.10 23.37 8.58
CA ALA A 286 -19.87 22.47 7.47
C ALA A 286 -21.10 22.37 6.54
N ASN A 287 -20.85 22.29 5.24
CA ASN A 287 -21.89 21.84 4.30
C ASN A 287 -22.20 20.36 4.57
N LEU A 288 -23.38 20.11 5.19
CA LEU A 288 -23.74 18.75 5.65
C LEU A 288 -23.92 17.76 4.50
N ASP A 289 -24.42 18.18 3.35
CA ASP A 289 -24.59 17.29 2.19
C ASP A 289 -23.22 16.76 1.73
N LEU A 290 -22.28 17.66 1.51
CA LEU A 290 -20.91 17.33 1.15
C LEU A 290 -20.21 16.50 2.23
N ALA A 291 -20.30 16.93 3.48
CA ALA A 291 -19.63 16.25 4.61
C ALA A 291 -20.13 14.81 4.76
N ILE A 292 -21.44 14.58 4.66
CA ILE A 292 -22.04 13.25 4.74
C ILE A 292 -21.57 12.35 3.59
N ASP A 293 -21.60 12.86 2.34
CA ASP A 293 -21.18 12.07 1.17
C ASP A 293 -19.70 11.70 1.24
N GLU A 294 -18.85 12.64 1.60
CA GLU A 294 -17.42 12.41 1.78
C GLU A 294 -17.11 11.49 2.99
N CYS A 295 -17.87 11.62 4.09
CA CYS A 295 -17.72 10.70 5.22
C CYS A 295 -18.16 9.27 4.87
N ILE A 296 -19.22 9.07 4.08
CA ILE A 296 -19.62 7.74 3.59
C ILE A 296 -18.54 7.17 2.69
N ALA A 297 -18.07 7.92 1.71
CA ALA A 297 -16.97 7.50 0.83
C ALA A 297 -15.70 7.20 1.64
N GLY A 298 -15.36 8.06 2.60
CA GLY A 298 -14.19 7.92 3.47
C GLY A 298 -14.24 6.70 4.37
N THR A 299 -15.40 6.40 4.98
CA THR A 299 -15.54 5.31 5.95
C THR A 299 -15.80 3.95 5.30
N LEU A 300 -16.53 3.89 4.17
CA LEU A 300 -17.09 2.65 3.64
C LEU A 300 -16.61 2.22 2.25
N SER A 301 -15.83 3.04 1.53
CA SER A 301 -15.20 2.55 0.28
C SER A 301 -14.38 1.31 0.58
N PHE A 302 -14.55 0.28 -0.25
CA PHE A 302 -13.99 -1.06 -0.05
C PHE A 302 -14.25 -1.60 1.38
N ASN A 303 -15.50 -1.45 1.85
CA ASN A 303 -15.94 -1.87 3.20
C ASN A 303 -15.12 -1.27 4.35
N GLY A 304 -14.47 -0.10 4.16
CA GLY A 304 -13.58 0.49 5.15
C GLY A 304 -12.21 -0.19 5.30
N GLN A 305 -11.85 -1.11 4.41
CA GLN A 305 -10.59 -1.85 4.42
C GLN A 305 -9.45 -1.09 3.74
N ARG A 306 -9.29 0.18 4.11
CA ARG A 306 -8.21 1.05 3.59
C ARG A 306 -7.43 1.66 4.74
N CYS A 307 -6.11 1.76 4.61
CA CYS A 307 -5.29 2.51 5.57
C CYS A 307 -5.74 3.99 5.62
N THR A 308 -6.19 4.54 4.47
CA THR A 308 -6.70 5.90 4.34
C THR A 308 -8.20 6.04 4.67
N ALA A 309 -8.90 5.00 5.12
CA ALA A 309 -10.30 5.17 5.53
C ALA A 309 -10.41 6.14 6.71
N LEU A 310 -11.51 6.89 6.75
CA LEU A 310 -11.95 7.57 7.97
C LEU A 310 -12.38 6.50 8.98
N LYS A 311 -11.78 6.47 10.15
CA LYS A 311 -11.98 5.40 11.14
C LYS A 311 -12.62 5.86 12.43
N ILE A 312 -12.83 7.17 12.55
CA ILE A 312 -13.54 7.82 13.65
C ILE A 312 -14.06 9.17 13.14
N LEU A 313 -15.30 9.52 13.46
CA LEU A 313 -15.91 10.79 13.07
C LEU A 313 -16.17 11.61 14.33
N TYR A 314 -15.67 12.83 14.33
CA TYR A 314 -15.97 13.84 15.35
C TYR A 314 -16.97 14.82 14.77
N ILE A 315 -18.15 14.92 15.39
CA ILE A 315 -19.26 15.75 14.92
C ILE A 315 -19.56 16.81 15.97
N HIS A 316 -19.58 18.08 15.56
CA HIS A 316 -19.91 19.15 16.51
C HIS A 316 -21.35 19.00 17.03
N GLU A 317 -21.56 19.25 18.33
CA GLU A 317 -22.84 18.99 19.00
C GLU A 317 -24.04 19.67 18.32
N SER A 318 -23.87 20.91 17.84
CA SER A 318 -24.95 21.70 17.23
C SER A 318 -25.55 21.10 15.96
N ILE A 319 -24.82 20.18 15.30
CA ILE A 319 -25.24 19.55 14.03
C ILE A 319 -25.33 18.02 14.16
N SER A 320 -25.01 17.46 15.32
CA SER A 320 -24.82 16.02 15.51
C SER A 320 -26.10 15.23 15.29
N GLU A 321 -27.25 15.73 15.70
CA GLU A 321 -28.54 15.04 15.53
C GLU A 321 -28.91 14.92 14.04
N GLU A 322 -28.84 16.04 13.30
CA GLU A 322 -29.15 16.06 11.87
C GLU A 322 -28.13 15.23 11.08
N PHE A 323 -26.83 15.39 11.37
CA PHE A 323 -25.79 14.59 10.74
C PHE A 323 -26.03 13.09 10.94
N ASN A 324 -26.22 12.64 12.18
CA ASN A 324 -26.40 11.24 12.52
C ASN A 324 -27.62 10.63 11.80
N LYS A 325 -28.75 11.35 11.80
CA LYS A 325 -29.96 10.90 11.12
C LYS A 325 -29.70 10.68 9.63
N ARG A 326 -29.23 11.70 8.93
CA ARG A 326 -29.00 11.68 7.48
C ARG A 326 -27.89 10.71 7.08
N PHE A 327 -26.82 10.62 7.89
CA PHE A 327 -25.72 9.69 7.67
C PHE A 327 -26.22 8.23 7.79
N CYS A 328 -26.99 7.89 8.82
CA CYS A 328 -27.56 6.55 9.00
C CYS A 328 -28.51 6.18 7.87
N GLU A 329 -29.38 7.10 7.42
CA GLU A 329 -30.30 6.87 6.28
C GLU A 329 -29.52 6.50 5.01
N LYS A 330 -28.43 7.25 4.70
CA LYS A 330 -27.59 6.97 3.53
C LYS A 330 -26.80 5.66 3.69
N VAL A 331 -26.28 5.35 4.89
CA VAL A 331 -25.60 4.08 5.17
C VAL A 331 -26.54 2.88 4.99
N ASP A 332 -27.76 2.97 5.51
CA ASP A 332 -28.77 1.90 5.38
C ASP A 332 -29.28 1.71 3.93
N ALA A 333 -29.14 2.73 3.08
CA ALA A 333 -29.48 2.68 1.66
C ALA A 333 -28.36 2.09 0.78
N LEU A 334 -27.15 1.86 1.30
CA LEU A 334 -26.05 1.31 0.52
C LEU A 334 -26.38 -0.10 0.01
N LYS A 335 -26.08 -0.33 -1.28
CA LYS A 335 -26.35 -1.60 -1.93
C LYS A 335 -25.26 -2.63 -1.59
N PHE A 336 -25.69 -3.77 -1.08
CA PHE A 336 -24.89 -4.98 -0.92
C PHE A 336 -25.01 -5.87 -2.15
N GLY A 337 -23.92 -6.54 -2.50
CA GLY A 337 -23.96 -7.51 -3.58
C GLY A 337 -22.59 -8.09 -3.92
N ASN A 338 -22.56 -8.83 -5.01
CA ASN A 338 -21.31 -9.35 -5.55
C ASN A 338 -20.53 -8.24 -6.26
N PRO A 339 -19.21 -8.37 -6.36
CA PRO A 339 -18.33 -7.34 -6.93
C PRO A 339 -18.70 -6.87 -8.34
N TRP A 340 -19.28 -7.74 -9.14
CA TRP A 340 -19.66 -7.48 -10.55
C TRP A 340 -21.06 -6.91 -10.73
N GLU A 341 -21.82 -6.70 -9.65
CA GLU A 341 -23.18 -6.17 -9.75
C GLU A 341 -23.17 -4.64 -9.79
N ASP A 342 -23.98 -4.06 -10.65
CA ASP A 342 -24.07 -2.61 -10.83
C ASP A 342 -24.52 -1.91 -9.53
N GLY A 343 -23.84 -0.81 -9.22
CA GLY A 343 -24.15 0.06 -8.09
C GLY A 343 -23.83 -0.55 -6.71
N VAL A 344 -23.22 -1.72 -6.65
CA VAL A 344 -22.77 -2.32 -5.39
C VAL A 344 -21.63 -1.50 -4.78
N LYS A 345 -21.81 -1.15 -3.50
CA LYS A 345 -20.83 -0.42 -2.68
C LYS A 345 -20.21 -1.29 -1.60
N LEU A 346 -20.97 -2.27 -1.11
CA LEU A 346 -20.55 -3.17 -0.03
C LEU A 346 -20.53 -4.61 -0.55
N THR A 347 -19.44 -5.31 -0.31
CA THR A 347 -19.13 -6.62 -0.84
C THR A 347 -18.75 -7.59 0.29
N PRO A 348 -18.66 -8.91 0.06
CA PRO A 348 -18.14 -9.84 1.07
C PRO A 348 -16.74 -9.46 1.52
N LEU A 349 -16.48 -9.55 2.83
CA LEU A 349 -15.14 -9.35 3.38
C LEU A 349 -14.24 -10.55 3.03
N PRO A 350 -13.00 -10.32 2.56
CA PRO A 350 -12.11 -11.40 2.11
C PRO A 350 -11.57 -12.26 3.25
N GLU A 351 -11.47 -11.71 4.46
CA GLU A 351 -11.04 -12.46 5.64
C GLU A 351 -12.23 -13.18 6.28
N PRO A 352 -12.29 -14.52 6.33
CA PRO A 352 -13.44 -15.26 6.85
C PRO A 352 -13.83 -14.90 8.30
N ASN A 353 -12.82 -14.55 9.13
CA ASN A 353 -13.05 -14.21 10.53
C ASN A 353 -13.31 -12.72 10.77
N LYS A 354 -13.26 -11.89 9.73
CA LYS A 354 -13.42 -10.43 9.87
C LYS A 354 -14.80 -10.02 10.39
N PRO A 355 -15.90 -10.60 9.92
CA PRO A 355 -17.23 -10.29 10.49
C PRO A 355 -17.32 -10.55 11.99
N ALA A 356 -16.75 -11.65 12.47
CA ALA A 356 -16.72 -11.97 13.91
C ALA A 356 -15.86 -10.99 14.71
N TYR A 357 -14.71 -10.58 14.17
CA TYR A 357 -13.86 -9.54 14.77
C TYR A 357 -14.60 -8.20 14.87
N ILE A 358 -15.22 -7.72 13.77
CA ILE A 358 -16.00 -6.47 13.79
C ILE A 358 -17.12 -6.55 14.82
N LYS A 359 -17.84 -7.70 14.88
CA LYS A 359 -18.89 -7.91 15.89
C LYS A 359 -18.35 -7.88 17.31
N SER A 360 -17.12 -8.33 17.55
CA SER A 360 -16.48 -8.25 18.87
C SER A 360 -16.18 -6.82 19.29
N LEU A 361 -15.79 -5.94 18.34
CA LEU A 361 -15.60 -4.52 18.60
C LEU A 361 -16.91 -3.82 18.92
N ILE A 362 -17.98 -4.15 18.20
CA ILE A 362 -19.32 -3.62 18.45
C ILE A 362 -19.78 -4.02 19.85
N LYS A 363 -19.66 -5.31 20.23
CA LYS A 363 -20.04 -5.79 21.56
C LYS A 363 -19.23 -5.17 22.70
N ASP A 364 -17.90 -4.97 22.49
CA ASP A 364 -17.07 -4.27 23.47
C ASP A 364 -17.59 -2.84 23.69
N ALA A 365 -17.92 -2.13 22.61
CA ALA A 365 -18.46 -0.78 22.68
C ALA A 365 -19.83 -0.76 23.38
N GLU A 366 -20.76 -1.64 23.00
CA GLU A 366 -22.10 -1.75 23.62
C GLU A 366 -22.01 -2.03 25.14
N SER A 367 -21.11 -2.94 25.54
CA SER A 367 -20.91 -3.27 26.97
C SER A 367 -20.40 -2.08 27.81
N LYS A 368 -19.88 -1.05 27.17
CA LYS A 368 -19.33 0.18 27.77
C LYS A 368 -20.20 1.41 27.49
N GLY A 369 -21.43 1.22 27.02
CA GLY A 369 -22.40 2.30 26.81
C GLY A 369 -22.51 2.83 25.38
N GLY A 370 -21.75 2.28 24.45
CA GLY A 370 -21.89 2.57 23.01
C GLY A 370 -23.25 2.12 22.47
N LYS A 371 -23.77 2.79 21.45
CA LYS A 371 -25.07 2.49 20.84
C LYS A 371 -24.97 2.43 19.32
N ILE A 372 -25.61 1.43 18.71
CA ILE A 372 -25.81 1.37 17.26
C ILE A 372 -26.94 2.35 16.90
N LEU A 373 -26.69 3.24 15.94
CA LEU A 373 -27.63 4.27 15.50
C LEU A 373 -28.49 3.81 14.30
N ASN A 374 -27.93 3.04 13.39
CA ASN A 374 -28.62 2.64 12.17
C ASN A 374 -29.32 1.29 12.28
N SER A 375 -30.37 1.06 11.49
CA SER A 375 -31.36 0.00 11.70
C SER A 375 -30.79 -1.43 11.55
N LYS A 376 -29.80 -1.62 10.67
CA LYS A 376 -29.21 -2.95 10.35
C LYS A 376 -27.79 -3.11 10.88
N GLY A 377 -27.30 -2.13 11.61
CA GLY A 377 -25.90 -2.04 12.02
C GLY A 377 -25.39 -3.30 12.71
N GLY A 378 -24.27 -3.84 12.24
CA GLY A 378 -23.62 -5.02 12.81
C GLY A 378 -24.32 -6.36 12.57
N ASN A 379 -25.45 -6.40 11.84
CA ASN A 379 -26.09 -7.64 11.44
C ASN A 379 -25.23 -8.38 10.42
N ILE A 380 -25.07 -9.69 10.61
CA ILE A 380 -24.35 -10.57 9.70
C ILE A 380 -25.36 -11.38 8.91
N THR A 381 -25.25 -11.35 7.59
CA THR A 381 -26.02 -12.20 6.68
C THR A 381 -25.05 -12.86 5.72
N ASP A 382 -24.94 -14.18 5.78
CA ASP A 382 -23.95 -14.95 5.03
C ASP A 382 -22.51 -14.42 5.29
N ASN A 383 -21.79 -13.96 4.26
CA ASN A 383 -20.44 -13.41 4.36
C ASN A 383 -20.41 -11.87 4.42
N TYR A 384 -21.56 -11.23 4.61
CA TYR A 384 -21.69 -9.78 4.71
C TYR A 384 -21.90 -9.36 6.15
N ILE A 385 -21.33 -8.23 6.52
CA ILE A 385 -21.70 -7.51 7.74
C ILE A 385 -22.22 -6.13 7.36
N TYR A 386 -23.41 -5.79 7.88
CA TYR A 386 -23.97 -4.45 7.67
C TYR A 386 -23.16 -3.42 8.45
N PRO A 387 -22.81 -2.29 7.82
CA PRO A 387 -22.06 -1.24 8.50
C PRO A 387 -22.79 -0.80 9.77
N ALA A 388 -22.05 -0.74 10.88
CA ALA A 388 -22.58 -0.24 12.15
C ALA A 388 -22.10 1.20 12.39
N VAL A 389 -23.05 2.12 12.51
CA VAL A 389 -22.79 3.49 12.95
C VAL A 389 -22.95 3.50 14.48
N MET A 390 -21.87 3.82 15.20
CA MET A 390 -21.80 3.68 16.65
C MET A 390 -21.64 5.06 17.32
N SER A 391 -22.52 5.40 18.24
CA SER A 391 -22.41 6.60 19.09
C SER A 391 -21.95 6.29 20.52
N ASN A 392 -21.74 7.34 21.32
CA ASN A 392 -21.26 7.27 22.70
C ASN A 392 -19.91 6.54 22.84
N ILE A 393 -19.04 6.71 21.86
CA ILE A 393 -17.72 6.10 21.85
C ILE A 393 -16.79 6.89 22.76
N ASN A 394 -15.97 6.18 23.55
CA ASN A 394 -15.01 6.77 24.48
C ASN A 394 -13.69 5.99 24.55
N LYS A 395 -12.70 6.58 25.22
CA LYS A 395 -11.30 6.07 25.31
C LYS A 395 -11.16 4.67 25.92
N THR A 396 -12.16 4.15 26.62
CA THR A 396 -12.11 2.80 27.23
C THR A 396 -12.47 1.68 26.25
N MET A 397 -13.01 2.04 25.10
CA MET A 397 -13.50 1.10 24.08
C MET A 397 -12.40 0.75 23.08
N LYS A 398 -12.34 -0.53 22.68
CA LYS A 398 -11.43 -0.96 21.61
C LYS A 398 -11.66 -0.20 20.31
N LEU A 399 -12.92 0.05 19.97
CA LEU A 399 -13.31 0.78 18.77
C LEU A 399 -12.80 2.22 18.73
N TYR A 400 -12.44 2.82 19.87
CA TYR A 400 -11.79 4.12 19.93
C TYR A 400 -10.30 4.03 19.55
N VAL A 401 -9.60 3.03 20.05
CA VAL A 401 -8.12 2.94 19.99
C VAL A 401 -7.63 2.15 18.78
N GLU A 402 -8.28 0.99 18.49
CA GLU A 402 -7.83 0.05 17.48
C GLU A 402 -8.26 0.48 16.07
N GLU A 403 -7.42 0.20 15.07
CA GLU A 403 -7.82 0.27 13.68
C GLU A 403 -8.77 -0.89 13.36
N GLN A 404 -10.05 -0.60 13.12
CA GLN A 404 -11.07 -1.62 12.86
C GLN A 404 -10.93 -2.30 11.49
N PHE A 405 -10.43 -1.60 10.50
CA PHE A 405 -10.22 -2.07 9.12
C PHE A 405 -11.42 -2.85 8.56
N GLY A 406 -12.60 -2.24 8.69
CA GLY A 406 -13.88 -2.86 8.34
C GLY A 406 -15.06 -1.91 8.56
N PRO A 407 -16.30 -2.33 8.23
CA PRO A 407 -17.46 -1.46 8.18
C PRO A 407 -18.10 -1.22 9.55
N VAL A 408 -17.39 -0.55 10.44
CA VAL A 408 -17.93 0.00 11.68
C VAL A 408 -17.42 1.42 11.87
N ILE A 409 -18.33 2.35 12.13
CA ILE A 409 -18.08 3.79 12.12
C ILE A 409 -18.35 4.36 13.50
N PRO A 410 -17.32 4.62 14.32
CA PRO A 410 -17.48 5.32 15.58
C PRO A 410 -17.69 6.80 15.37
N ILE A 411 -18.68 7.36 16.06
CA ILE A 411 -19.00 8.79 16.09
C ILE A 411 -18.83 9.31 17.51
N ILE A 412 -18.11 10.42 17.64
CA ILE A 412 -17.93 11.18 18.88
C ILE A 412 -18.51 12.58 18.68
N VAL A 413 -19.31 13.02 19.63
CA VAL A 413 -19.82 14.40 19.67
C VAL A 413 -18.84 15.25 20.46
N PHE A 414 -18.46 16.42 19.92
CA PHE A 414 -17.59 17.37 20.59
C PHE A 414 -18.23 18.77 20.65
N THR A 415 -17.84 19.55 21.65
CA THR A 415 -18.27 20.95 21.85
C THR A 415 -17.17 21.94 21.53
N ASP A 416 -15.92 21.54 21.82
CA ASP A 416 -14.72 22.33 21.58
C ASP A 416 -13.75 21.50 20.73
N VAL A 417 -13.27 22.07 19.64
CA VAL A 417 -12.30 21.42 18.73
C VAL A 417 -10.99 21.08 19.43
N GLN A 418 -10.65 21.74 20.53
CA GLN A 418 -9.47 21.43 21.33
C GLN A 418 -9.54 19.98 21.87
N GLN A 419 -10.73 19.47 22.22
CA GLN A 419 -10.92 18.08 22.64
C GLN A 419 -10.46 17.10 21.52
N VAL A 420 -10.78 17.41 20.27
CA VAL A 420 -10.38 16.60 19.13
C VAL A 420 -8.87 16.65 18.90
N LEU A 421 -8.26 17.83 19.04
CA LEU A 421 -6.81 17.99 18.93
C LEU A 421 -6.07 17.22 20.02
N ASP A 422 -6.57 17.23 21.25
CA ASP A 422 -6.00 16.50 22.38
C ASP A 422 -6.08 14.97 22.14
N ASP A 423 -7.23 14.48 21.67
CA ASP A 423 -7.43 13.08 21.30
C ASP A 423 -6.47 12.65 20.17
N MET A 424 -6.29 13.49 19.15
CA MET A 424 -5.33 13.23 18.08
C MET A 424 -3.88 13.28 18.57
N ALA A 425 -3.56 14.17 19.51
CA ALA A 425 -2.22 14.25 20.09
C ALA A 425 -1.89 13.02 20.94
N GLU A 426 -2.85 12.47 21.68
CA GLU A 426 -2.71 11.24 22.47
C GLU A 426 -2.69 9.97 21.61
N SER A 427 -3.32 9.99 20.42
CA SER A 427 -3.37 8.84 19.52
C SER A 427 -1.97 8.39 19.10
N ASN A 428 -1.77 7.06 18.97
CA ASN A 428 -0.54 6.48 18.42
C ASN A 428 -0.42 6.66 16.90
N TYR A 429 -1.42 7.21 16.24
CA TYR A 429 -1.49 7.31 14.79
C TYR A 429 -1.45 8.75 14.30
N GLY A 430 -0.94 8.96 13.09
CA GLY A 430 -0.87 10.28 12.52
C GLY A 430 -0.73 10.25 10.99
N GLN A 431 -1.64 9.55 10.28
CA GLN A 431 -1.55 9.47 8.83
C GLN A 431 -2.26 10.63 8.14
N GLN A 432 -3.57 10.75 8.31
CA GLN A 432 -4.39 11.78 7.67
C GLN A 432 -5.53 12.25 8.58
N VAL A 433 -6.11 13.39 8.23
CA VAL A 433 -7.35 13.92 8.80
C VAL A 433 -8.19 14.56 7.69
N SER A 434 -9.52 14.47 7.80
CA SER A 434 -10.46 15.26 7.01
C SER A 434 -11.13 16.30 7.92
N VAL A 435 -11.21 17.53 7.45
CA VAL A 435 -11.90 18.63 8.16
C VAL A 435 -12.98 19.20 7.22
N PHE A 436 -14.19 19.25 7.70
CA PHE A 436 -15.35 19.79 6.99
C PHE A 436 -15.80 21.07 7.68
N GLY A 437 -15.78 22.17 6.97
CA GLY A 437 -16.14 23.51 7.43
C GLY A 437 -15.87 24.57 6.39
N GLU A 438 -16.41 25.76 6.55
CA GLU A 438 -16.30 26.87 5.60
C GLU A 438 -15.66 28.13 6.20
N ASN A 439 -15.65 28.27 7.53
CA ASN A 439 -15.14 29.45 8.21
C ASN A 439 -13.60 29.45 8.29
N VAL A 440 -12.97 30.28 7.47
CA VAL A 440 -11.51 30.43 7.42
C VAL A 440 -10.90 30.80 8.78
N LYS A 441 -11.62 31.57 9.62
CA LYS A 441 -11.11 31.96 10.96
C LYS A 441 -10.96 30.75 11.90
N THR A 442 -11.79 29.72 11.69
CA THR A 442 -11.71 28.46 12.43
C THR A 442 -10.71 27.51 11.78
N LEU A 443 -10.76 27.41 10.44
CA LEU A 443 -9.93 26.47 9.69
C LEU A 443 -8.43 26.81 9.73
N ALA A 444 -8.06 28.09 9.62
CA ALA A 444 -6.64 28.47 9.52
C ALA A 444 -5.82 28.04 10.75
N PRO A 445 -6.17 28.40 12.00
CA PRO A 445 -5.43 27.97 13.17
C PRO A 445 -5.50 26.45 13.39
N LEU A 446 -6.60 25.80 12.97
CA LEU A 446 -6.74 24.35 13.06
C LEU A 446 -5.76 23.65 12.11
N ILE A 447 -5.59 24.12 10.88
CA ILE A 447 -4.62 23.60 9.92
C ILE A 447 -3.20 23.69 10.47
N ASP A 448 -2.83 24.81 11.08
CA ASP A 448 -1.48 25.04 11.62
C ASP A 448 -1.11 24.02 12.72
N VAL A 449 -2.10 23.52 13.46
CA VAL A 449 -1.89 22.43 14.43
C VAL A 449 -1.90 21.07 13.74
N LEU A 450 -2.87 20.80 12.88
CA LEU A 450 -3.09 19.49 12.26
C LEU A 450 -1.91 19.04 11.41
N VAL A 451 -1.22 19.94 10.69
CA VAL A 451 -0.03 19.59 9.90
C VAL A 451 1.14 19.08 10.75
N ASN A 452 1.09 19.28 12.07
CA ASN A 452 2.07 18.73 13.01
C ASN A 452 1.61 17.41 13.65
N LEU A 453 0.33 17.06 13.56
CA LEU A 453 -0.23 15.81 14.09
C LEU A 453 -0.33 14.71 13.04
N VAL A 454 -0.58 15.08 11.78
CA VAL A 454 -0.72 14.15 10.65
C VAL A 454 0.17 14.58 9.47
N CYS A 455 0.22 13.73 8.45
CA CYS A 455 0.98 14.03 7.21
C CYS A 455 0.12 14.60 6.09
N ARG A 456 -1.20 14.47 6.17
CA ARG A 456 -2.11 15.07 5.19
C ARG A 456 -3.38 15.58 5.86
N VAL A 457 -3.69 16.84 5.63
CA VAL A 457 -4.96 17.47 5.99
C VAL A 457 -5.81 17.60 4.73
N ASN A 458 -7.01 17.04 4.73
CA ASN A 458 -7.96 17.12 3.62
C ASN A 458 -9.09 18.07 4.02
N LEU A 459 -9.29 19.13 3.24
CA LEU A 459 -10.36 20.09 3.47
C LEU A 459 -11.59 19.74 2.63
N ASN A 460 -12.73 19.59 3.27
CA ASN A 460 -14.02 19.26 2.64
C ASN A 460 -13.93 18.07 1.67
N SER A 461 -13.09 17.10 2.01
CA SER A 461 -12.89 15.88 1.24
C SER A 461 -12.43 14.74 2.13
N SER A 462 -12.73 13.51 1.74
CA SER A 462 -12.31 12.30 2.46
C SER A 462 -10.80 12.04 2.35
N CYS A 463 -10.26 11.34 3.33
CA CYS A 463 -8.88 10.86 3.28
C CYS A 463 -8.68 9.87 2.14
N GLN A 464 -7.56 9.99 1.42
CA GLN A 464 -7.25 9.16 0.26
C GLN A 464 -5.75 9.04 0.00
N ARG A 465 -5.36 8.03 -0.78
CA ARG A 465 -3.98 7.79 -1.19
C ARG A 465 -3.54 8.74 -2.33
N GLY A 466 -4.33 8.80 -3.37
CA GLY A 466 -4.01 9.57 -4.57
C GLY A 466 -4.15 11.10 -4.42
N PRO A 467 -3.60 11.83 -5.38
CA PRO A 467 -2.71 11.39 -6.47
C PRO A 467 -1.37 10.81 -5.98
N ASP A 468 -0.82 9.82 -6.71
CA ASP A 468 0.39 9.11 -6.29
C ASP A 468 1.67 9.95 -6.37
N VAL A 469 1.61 11.07 -7.10
CA VAL A 469 2.71 12.06 -7.16
C VAL A 469 2.81 12.93 -5.90
N PHE A 470 1.80 12.90 -5.01
CA PHE A 470 1.83 13.60 -3.73
C PHE A 470 2.40 12.72 -2.61
N PRO A 471 3.04 13.31 -1.58
CA PRO A 471 3.60 12.56 -0.47
C PRO A 471 2.55 11.69 0.23
N PHE A 472 2.88 10.42 0.46
CA PHE A 472 2.09 9.50 1.26
C PHE A 472 2.97 8.91 2.37
N THR A 473 2.68 9.29 3.60
CA THR A 473 3.42 8.88 4.78
C THR A 473 2.54 8.97 6.02
N GLY A 474 3.10 8.77 7.18
CA GLY A 474 2.45 8.91 8.48
C GLY A 474 3.43 9.34 9.55
N ARG A 475 2.90 9.84 10.63
CA ARG A 475 3.62 10.11 11.87
C ARG A 475 3.37 8.97 12.86
N LYS A 476 4.18 8.92 13.91
CA LYS A 476 4.06 7.93 15.00
C LYS A 476 4.07 6.49 14.42
N ASP A 477 3.09 5.67 14.80
CA ASP A 477 3.01 4.26 14.39
C ASP A 477 2.38 4.06 13.00
N SER A 478 2.01 5.13 12.28
CA SER A 478 1.33 4.98 10.99
C SER A 478 2.25 4.74 9.81
N ALA A 479 3.48 5.20 9.85
CA ALA A 479 4.45 4.93 8.79
C ALA A 479 5.88 5.24 9.22
N PHE A 480 6.83 4.64 8.48
CA PHE A 480 8.23 5.02 8.49
C PHE A 480 8.69 5.19 7.04
N SER A 481 9.22 6.36 6.70
CA SER A 481 9.54 6.76 5.32
C SER A 481 8.32 7.21 4.50
N THR A 482 8.52 7.67 3.28
CA THR A 482 7.48 8.26 2.43
C THR A 482 7.31 7.45 1.15
N LEU A 483 6.06 7.13 0.83
CA LEU A 483 5.62 6.36 -0.32
C LEU A 483 4.86 7.27 -1.29
N SER A 484 5.52 8.24 -1.88
CA SER A 484 5.04 8.88 -3.12
C SER A 484 5.95 8.42 -4.26
N VAL A 485 5.61 8.72 -5.48
CA VAL A 485 6.49 8.42 -6.61
C VAL A 485 7.89 8.97 -6.37
N ARG A 486 8.01 10.29 -6.19
CA ARG A 486 9.31 10.97 -6.02
C ARG A 486 10.03 10.62 -4.72
N ASP A 487 9.31 10.58 -3.61
CA ASP A 487 9.92 10.31 -2.32
C ASP A 487 10.23 8.82 -2.13
N ALA A 488 9.47 7.92 -2.75
CA ALA A 488 9.82 6.51 -2.81
C ALA A 488 11.15 6.27 -3.52
N LEU A 489 11.42 6.93 -4.66
CA LEU A 489 12.74 6.87 -5.31
C LEU A 489 13.87 7.28 -4.35
N ARG A 490 13.62 8.27 -3.49
CA ARG A 490 14.58 8.72 -2.47
C ARG A 490 14.70 7.73 -1.31
N SER A 491 13.60 7.10 -0.91
CA SER A 491 13.57 6.13 0.18
C SER A 491 14.36 4.85 -0.16
N PHE A 492 14.34 4.45 -1.43
CA PHE A 492 15.06 3.28 -1.93
C PHE A 492 16.45 3.59 -2.54
N SER A 493 17.01 4.75 -2.26
CA SER A 493 18.32 5.14 -2.79
C SER A 493 19.10 6.04 -1.83
N ILE A 494 20.40 6.16 -2.05
CA ILE A 494 21.27 7.04 -1.29
C ILE A 494 21.97 8.02 -2.24
N ARG A 495 22.20 9.25 -1.80
CA ARG A 495 23.02 10.20 -2.55
C ARG A 495 24.48 9.79 -2.47
N THR A 496 25.10 9.62 -3.62
CA THR A 496 26.51 9.37 -3.79
C THR A 496 27.11 10.44 -4.69
N PHE A 497 28.40 10.71 -4.57
CA PHE A 497 29.04 11.68 -5.44
C PHE A 497 30.48 11.33 -5.73
N VAL A 498 30.92 11.73 -6.92
CA VAL A 498 32.32 11.72 -7.33
C VAL A 498 32.83 13.16 -7.23
N ALA A 499 33.92 13.36 -6.51
CA ALA A 499 34.46 14.68 -6.29
C ALA A 499 35.95 14.77 -6.70
N THR A 500 36.35 15.94 -7.14
CA THR A 500 37.76 16.24 -7.41
C THR A 500 38.08 17.70 -7.09
N LYS A 501 39.33 17.96 -6.66
CA LYS A 501 39.83 19.33 -6.50
C LYS A 501 40.12 19.95 -7.86
N GLU A 502 39.86 21.24 -7.99
CA GLU A 502 40.16 22.03 -9.20
C GLU A 502 41.66 22.16 -9.40
N ASN A 503 42.15 21.57 -10.48
CA ASN A 503 43.49 21.79 -11.04
C ASN A 503 43.51 21.35 -12.50
N SER A 504 44.56 21.67 -13.26
CA SER A 504 44.63 21.37 -14.69
C SER A 504 44.54 19.88 -15.02
N SER A 505 45.22 19.03 -14.25
CA SER A 505 45.19 17.57 -14.44
C SER A 505 43.79 16.99 -14.19
N ASN A 506 43.14 17.32 -13.07
CA ASN A 506 41.81 16.83 -12.73
C ASN A 506 40.75 17.34 -13.71
N ASN A 507 40.86 18.57 -14.18
CA ASN A 507 39.95 19.14 -15.18
C ASN A 507 40.05 18.37 -16.50
N SER A 508 41.31 17.99 -16.93
CA SER A 508 41.49 17.12 -18.10
C SER A 508 40.83 15.74 -17.91
N ILE A 509 41.06 15.10 -16.75
CA ILE A 509 40.44 13.79 -16.43
C ILE A 509 38.91 13.86 -16.48
N LEU A 510 38.31 14.90 -15.90
CA LEU A 510 36.84 15.06 -15.95
C LEU A 510 36.34 15.25 -17.38
N LYS A 511 37.05 16.04 -18.19
CA LYS A 511 36.72 16.24 -19.61
C LYS A 511 36.78 14.91 -20.36
N ASP A 512 37.88 14.17 -20.20
CA ASP A 512 38.08 12.87 -20.88
C ASP A 512 37.01 11.83 -20.45
N LEU A 513 36.62 11.81 -19.17
CA LEU A 513 35.53 10.96 -18.67
C LEU A 513 34.20 11.29 -19.33
N LEU A 514 33.86 12.57 -19.46
CA LEU A 514 32.60 13.01 -20.10
C LEU A 514 32.62 12.70 -21.62
N GLU A 515 33.73 13.02 -22.30
CA GLU A 515 33.85 12.78 -23.76
C GLU A 515 33.87 11.29 -24.11
N SER A 516 34.52 10.48 -23.28
CA SER A 516 34.60 9.03 -23.52
C SER A 516 33.28 8.30 -23.37
N LYS A 517 32.31 8.85 -22.58
CA LYS A 517 31.02 8.24 -22.24
C LYS A 517 31.12 6.80 -21.67
N LYS A 518 32.27 6.44 -21.08
CA LYS A 518 32.54 5.10 -20.51
C LYS A 518 31.97 4.91 -19.11
N SER A 519 31.63 5.98 -18.41
CA SER A 519 31.03 5.92 -17.08
C SER A 519 29.49 5.96 -17.17
N ASN A 520 28.82 5.01 -16.52
CA ASN A 520 27.37 5.04 -16.36
C ASN A 520 26.91 6.05 -15.28
N VAL A 521 27.83 6.58 -14.48
CA VAL A 521 27.54 7.52 -13.38
C VAL A 521 27.95 8.94 -13.77
N ILE A 522 29.18 9.13 -14.27
CA ILE A 522 29.67 10.45 -14.68
C ILE A 522 29.19 10.73 -16.11
N SER A 523 28.09 11.45 -16.21
CA SER A 523 27.49 11.86 -17.48
C SER A 523 26.73 13.18 -17.27
N THR A 524 26.81 14.07 -18.24
CA THR A 524 25.96 15.26 -18.34
C THR A 524 24.77 15.02 -19.28
N ASP A 525 24.74 13.88 -19.94
CA ASP A 525 23.57 13.44 -20.69
C ASP A 525 22.42 13.13 -19.73
N TYR A 526 21.20 13.39 -20.15
CA TYR A 526 19.98 13.09 -19.40
C TYR A 526 18.88 12.58 -20.33
N LEU A 527 17.94 11.88 -19.74
CA LEU A 527 16.78 11.35 -20.43
C LEU A 527 15.68 12.40 -20.55
N LEU A 528 15.02 12.45 -21.69
CA LEU A 528 13.86 13.33 -21.95
C LEU A 528 12.55 12.66 -21.57
#